data_32b6a88c31d83787d36d932fb229ec67
#
_entry.id   32b6a88c31d83787d36d932fb229ec67
#
_cell.length_a   1.000
_cell.length_b   1.000
_cell.length_c   1.000
_cell.angle_alpha   90.00
_cell.angle_beta   90.00
_cell.angle_gamma   90.00
#
_symmetry.space_group_name_H-M   'P 1'
#
loop_
_entity.id
_entity.type
_entity.pdbx_description
1 polymer ?
#
loop_
_entity_poly.entity_id
_entity_poly.type
_entity_poly.pdbx_seq_one_letter_code
_entity_poly.pdbx_strand_id
1 'polypeptide(L)'
;YHSDPLTLLQVTNRGYVEAVKEMSRLGIPWLALGGGGYDLSAVARAWTLAYGVMLDVEWPDQLPEAFVRQHGDRQLRDTLNPEIPADVRREARRFAEDSVARIKDQVFPLHSLES
;
A
#
# COMPACT_ATOMS: atom_id res chain seq x y z
N TYR A 1 -4.57 -5.44 -3.96
CA TYR A 1 -5.57 -5.20 -2.92
C TYR A 1 -6.29 -6.50 -2.59
N HIS A 2 -6.75 -6.66 -1.34
CA HIS A 2 -7.30 -7.94 -0.87
C HIS A 2 -8.58 -8.41 -1.60
N SER A 3 -9.33 -7.51 -2.22
CA SER A 3 -10.51 -7.83 -3.05
C SER A 3 -10.25 -7.75 -4.55
N ASP A 4 -8.99 -7.55 -4.97
CA ASP A 4 -8.65 -7.48 -6.38
C ASP A 4 -8.89 -8.83 -7.08
N PRO A 5 -9.66 -8.87 -8.19
CA PRO A 5 -10.02 -10.13 -8.82
C PRO A 5 -8.88 -10.80 -9.62
N LEU A 6 -7.79 -10.09 -9.88
CA LEU A 6 -6.67 -10.60 -10.69
C LEU A 6 -5.40 -10.82 -9.88
N THR A 7 -5.19 -10.03 -8.83
CA THR A 7 -3.99 -10.16 -8.00
C THR A 7 -4.35 -10.70 -6.62
N LEU A 8 -3.56 -11.63 -6.13
CA LEU A 8 -3.78 -12.26 -4.82
C LEU A 8 -3.03 -11.56 -3.68
N LEU A 9 -2.60 -10.32 -3.88
CA LEU A 9 -1.96 -9.54 -2.84
C LEU A 9 -2.99 -9.13 -1.79
N GLN A 10 -2.78 -9.59 -0.56
CA GLN A 10 -3.67 -9.30 0.57
C GLN A 10 -3.33 -7.95 1.22
N VAL A 11 -3.26 -6.89 0.42
CA VAL A 11 -2.92 -5.55 0.86
C VAL A 11 -4.19 -4.74 1.09
N THR A 12 -4.27 -4.03 2.20
CA THR A 12 -5.30 -3.01 2.47
C THR A 12 -4.81 -1.65 1.98
N ASN A 13 -5.71 -0.67 1.82
CA ASN A 13 -5.27 0.68 1.48
C ASN A 13 -4.43 1.34 2.59
N ARG A 14 -4.56 0.89 3.86
CA ARG A 14 -3.66 1.30 4.95
C ARG A 14 -2.24 0.83 4.70
N GLY A 15 -2.05 -0.45 4.42
CA GLY A 15 -0.72 -1.00 4.13
C GLY A 15 -0.09 -0.37 2.88
N TYR A 16 -0.90 -0.11 1.85
CA TYR A 16 -0.46 0.60 0.66
C TYR A 16 0.02 2.03 0.98
N VAL A 17 -0.77 2.79 1.74
CA VAL A 17 -0.41 4.17 2.13
C VAL A 17 0.86 4.22 2.98
N GLU A 18 1.05 3.28 3.91
CA GLU A 18 2.28 3.25 4.70
C GLU A 18 3.52 3.00 3.80
N ALA A 19 3.42 2.12 2.81
CA ALA A 19 4.50 1.94 1.84
C ALA A 19 4.79 3.23 1.04
N VAL A 20 3.75 3.95 0.61
CA VAL A 20 3.90 5.25 -0.09
C VAL A 20 4.53 6.31 0.82
N LYS A 21 4.15 6.37 2.10
CA LYS A 21 4.77 7.27 3.08
C LYS A 21 6.26 6.99 3.28
N GLU A 22 6.65 5.71 3.38
CA GLU A 22 8.06 5.36 3.49
C GLU A 22 8.87 5.81 2.27
N MET A 23 8.32 5.68 1.07
CA MET A 23 8.95 6.21 -0.15
C MET A 23 9.07 7.74 -0.11
N SER A 24 8.03 8.44 0.34
CA SER A 24 8.02 9.90 0.49
C SER A 24 9.10 10.40 1.48
N ARG A 25 9.40 9.64 2.53
CA ARG A 25 10.42 9.98 3.55
C ARG A 25 11.85 9.98 3.05
N LEU A 26 12.11 9.40 1.88
CA LEU A 26 13.44 9.42 1.27
C LEU A 26 13.91 10.83 0.88
N GLY A 27 13.02 11.81 0.79
CA GLY A 27 13.35 13.20 0.52
C GLY A 27 13.91 13.46 -0.89
N ILE A 28 13.76 12.51 -1.81
CA ILE A 28 14.13 12.64 -3.22
C ILE A 28 12.91 12.93 -4.07
N PRO A 29 13.03 13.74 -5.12
CA PRO A 29 11.95 13.94 -6.08
C PRO A 29 11.54 12.61 -6.72
N TRP A 30 10.23 12.34 -6.77
CA TRP A 30 9.69 11.12 -7.34
C TRP A 30 8.43 11.39 -8.15
N LEU A 31 8.15 10.50 -9.10
CA LEU A 31 6.96 10.53 -9.93
C LEU A 31 6.18 9.24 -9.71
N ALA A 32 4.91 9.37 -9.30
CA ALA A 32 4.02 8.24 -9.19
C ALA A 32 3.26 8.03 -10.50
N LEU A 33 3.36 6.83 -11.05
CA LEU A 33 2.58 6.41 -12.21
C LEU A 33 1.51 5.41 -11.77
N GLY A 34 0.31 5.57 -12.30
CA GLY A 34 -0.75 4.60 -12.11
C GLY A 34 -0.49 3.34 -12.93
N GLY A 35 -0.93 2.20 -12.43
CA GLY A 35 -0.88 0.93 -13.13
C GLY A 35 -1.38 -0.21 -12.27
N GLY A 36 -2.06 -1.17 -12.89
CA GLY A 36 -2.70 -2.27 -12.18
C GLY A 36 -3.89 -1.83 -11.32
N GLY A 37 -4.42 -2.78 -10.56
CA GLY A 37 -5.62 -2.56 -9.76
C GLY A 37 -6.90 -2.76 -10.56
N TYR A 38 -7.67 -3.79 -10.20
CA TYR A 38 -8.87 -4.21 -10.95
C TYR A 38 -10.14 -4.22 -10.09
N ASP A 39 -10.01 -3.82 -8.83
CA ASP A 39 -11.13 -3.40 -7.99
C ASP A 39 -11.27 -1.89 -8.13
N LEU A 40 -12.24 -1.44 -8.90
CA LEU A 40 -12.41 -0.02 -9.28
C LEU A 40 -12.63 0.89 -8.08
N SER A 41 -13.31 0.41 -7.04
CA SER A 41 -13.49 1.17 -5.81
C SER A 41 -12.18 1.27 -5.02
N ALA A 42 -11.48 0.17 -4.86
CA ALA A 42 -10.22 0.12 -4.13
C ALA A 42 -9.14 0.99 -4.80
N VAL A 43 -9.04 0.94 -6.13
CA VAL A 43 -8.08 1.76 -6.90
C VAL A 43 -8.31 3.25 -6.69
N ALA A 44 -9.54 3.72 -6.84
CA ALA A 44 -9.88 5.13 -6.68
C ALA A 44 -9.55 5.61 -5.26
N ARG A 45 -9.88 4.83 -4.23
CA ARG A 45 -9.60 5.14 -2.83
C ARG A 45 -8.10 5.12 -2.53
N ALA A 46 -7.39 4.07 -2.96
CA ALA A 46 -5.95 3.93 -2.73
C ALA A 46 -5.15 5.05 -3.40
N TRP A 47 -5.46 5.39 -4.66
CA TRP A 47 -4.76 6.46 -5.37
C TRP A 47 -5.06 7.84 -4.80
N THR A 48 -6.30 8.10 -4.35
CA THR A 48 -6.63 9.33 -3.62
C THR A 48 -5.80 9.48 -2.36
N LEU A 49 -5.64 8.40 -1.59
CA LEU A 49 -4.80 8.41 -0.39
C LEU A 49 -3.31 8.63 -0.72
N ALA A 50 -2.79 7.96 -1.75
CA ALA A 50 -1.42 8.17 -2.21
C ALA A 50 -1.18 9.63 -2.65
N TYR A 51 -2.14 10.21 -3.37
CA TYR A 51 -2.07 11.62 -3.77
C TYR A 51 -2.08 12.56 -2.56
N GLY A 52 -2.84 12.23 -1.51
CA GLY A 52 -2.79 12.94 -0.23
C GLY A 52 -1.40 12.93 0.39
N VAL A 53 -0.72 11.78 0.40
CA VAL A 53 0.67 11.68 0.88
C VAL A 53 1.61 12.55 0.05
N MET A 54 1.46 12.57 -1.26
CA MET A 54 2.30 13.40 -2.16
C MET A 54 2.14 14.89 -1.91
N LEU A 55 0.94 15.33 -1.53
CA LEU A 55 0.61 16.73 -1.26
C LEU A 55 0.76 17.14 0.21
N ASP A 56 1.08 16.19 1.09
CA ASP A 56 1.01 16.38 2.55
C ASP A 56 -0.37 16.85 3.01
N VAL A 57 -1.43 16.26 2.45
CA VAL A 57 -2.83 16.60 2.73
C VAL A 57 -3.55 15.37 3.29
N GLU A 58 -4.26 15.56 4.39
CA GLU A 58 -5.16 14.55 4.93
C GLU A 58 -6.59 14.78 4.42
N TRP A 59 -7.09 13.81 3.66
CA TRP A 59 -8.45 13.84 3.13
C TRP A 59 -9.47 13.38 4.17
N PRO A 60 -10.70 13.98 4.16
CA PRO A 60 -11.83 13.44 4.92
C PRO A 60 -12.08 11.98 4.56
N ASP A 61 -12.51 11.19 5.53
CA ASP A 61 -12.77 9.76 5.31
C ASP A 61 -14.09 9.48 4.60
N GLN A 62 -15.05 10.41 4.72
CA GLN A 62 -16.35 10.28 4.09
C GLN A 62 -16.26 10.51 2.59
N LEU A 63 -16.70 9.52 1.80
CA LEU A 63 -16.74 9.59 0.34
C LEU A 63 -17.97 10.36 -0.17
N PRO A 64 -17.86 11.01 -1.34
CA PRO A 64 -18.98 11.68 -1.98
C PRO A 64 -20.14 10.72 -2.26
N GLU A 65 -21.37 11.18 -2.10
CA GLU A 65 -22.56 10.34 -2.33
C GLU A 65 -22.63 9.73 -3.73
N ALA A 66 -22.14 10.43 -4.73
CA ALA A 66 -22.09 9.90 -6.10
C ALA A 66 -21.22 8.64 -6.19
N PHE A 67 -20.07 8.64 -5.51
CA PHE A 67 -19.19 7.49 -5.42
C PHE A 67 -19.84 6.35 -4.62
N VAL A 68 -20.46 6.67 -3.50
CA VAL A 68 -21.18 5.69 -2.67
C VAL A 68 -22.31 5.00 -3.44
N ARG A 69 -23.08 5.75 -4.23
CA ARG A 69 -24.13 5.16 -5.08
C ARG A 69 -23.60 4.23 -6.15
N GLN A 70 -22.42 4.51 -6.68
CA GLN A 70 -21.82 3.72 -7.77
C GLN A 70 -21.09 2.47 -7.25
N HIS A 71 -20.39 2.57 -6.13
CA HIS A 71 -19.46 1.54 -5.65
C HIS A 71 -19.84 0.91 -4.30
N GLY A 72 -20.72 1.53 -3.53
CA GLY A 72 -21.17 1.03 -2.23
C GLY A 72 -20.29 1.44 -1.05
N ASP A 73 -19.01 1.73 -1.27
CA ASP A 73 -18.09 2.14 -0.20
C ASP A 73 -18.41 3.55 0.30
N ARG A 74 -18.45 3.73 1.63
CA ARG A 74 -18.74 4.99 2.29
C ARG A 74 -17.52 5.72 2.81
N GLN A 75 -16.42 4.99 3.00
CA GLN A 75 -15.20 5.50 3.62
C GLN A 75 -14.01 5.37 2.69
N LEU A 76 -13.15 6.38 2.72
CA LEU A 76 -11.92 6.44 1.94
C LEU A 76 -10.94 5.38 2.43
N ARG A 77 -10.81 5.22 3.76
CA ARG A 77 -9.92 4.25 4.38
C ARG A 77 -10.66 2.95 4.68
N ASP A 78 -9.93 1.85 4.60
CA ASP A 78 -10.50 0.55 4.95
C ASP A 78 -10.83 0.47 6.44
N THR A 79 -12.04 0.03 6.73
CA THR A 79 -12.50 -0.21 8.11
C THR A 79 -12.19 -1.62 8.59
N LEU A 80 -12.11 -2.56 7.66
CA LEU A 80 -11.83 -3.96 7.95
C LEU A 80 -10.34 -4.24 7.83
N ASN A 81 -9.77 -4.86 8.85
CA ASN A 81 -8.49 -5.54 8.73
C ASN A 81 -8.82 -7.02 8.46
N PRO A 82 -8.42 -7.56 7.30
CA PRO A 82 -8.60 -8.99 7.04
C PRO A 82 -7.92 -9.80 8.16
N GLU A 83 -8.63 -10.77 8.71
CA GLU A 83 -8.03 -11.72 9.63
C GLU A 83 -7.05 -12.60 8.85
N ILE A 84 -5.76 -12.40 9.11
CA ILE A 84 -4.71 -13.20 8.50
C ILE A 84 -4.35 -14.31 9.49
N PRO A 85 -4.45 -15.60 9.10
CA PRO A 85 -4.04 -16.72 9.92
C PRO A 85 -2.61 -16.54 10.45
N ALA A 86 -2.37 -16.97 11.68
CA ALA A 86 -1.09 -16.73 12.36
C ALA A 86 0.10 -17.41 11.67
N ASP A 87 -0.11 -18.54 11.03
CA ASP A 87 0.87 -19.25 10.22
C ASP A 87 1.24 -18.47 8.96
N VAL A 88 0.26 -17.97 8.22
CA VAL A 88 0.46 -17.13 7.02
C VAL A 88 1.21 -15.85 7.39
N ARG A 89 0.87 -15.23 8.52
CA ARG A 89 1.58 -14.03 9.01
C ARG A 89 3.04 -14.33 9.35
N ARG A 90 3.31 -15.46 9.98
CA ARG A 90 4.70 -15.87 10.29
C ARG A 90 5.50 -16.15 9.02
N GLU A 91 4.91 -16.84 8.07
CA GLU A 91 5.55 -17.14 6.80
C GLU A 91 5.86 -15.86 6.00
N ALA A 92 4.90 -14.96 5.88
CA ALA A 92 5.10 -13.67 5.22
C ALA A 92 6.18 -12.83 5.89
N ARG A 93 6.22 -12.80 7.24
CA ARG A 93 7.27 -12.11 7.99
C ARG A 93 8.64 -12.70 7.71
N ARG A 94 8.78 -14.03 7.81
CA ARG A 94 10.03 -14.73 7.51
C ARG A 94 10.52 -14.43 6.10
N PHE A 95 9.63 -14.51 5.12
CA PHE A 95 9.96 -14.17 3.74
C PHE A 95 10.47 -12.73 3.59
N ALA A 96 9.83 -11.78 4.27
CA ALA A 96 10.26 -10.39 4.27
C ALA A 96 11.64 -10.21 4.93
N GLU A 97 11.86 -10.81 6.10
CA GLU A 97 13.14 -10.78 6.82
C GLU A 97 14.28 -11.40 5.99
N ASP A 98 14.05 -12.57 5.40
CA ASP A 98 15.02 -13.25 4.51
C ASP A 98 15.32 -12.40 3.26
N SER A 99 14.31 -11.73 2.71
CA SER A 99 14.48 -10.85 1.54
C SER A 99 15.30 -9.61 1.88
N VAL A 100 15.03 -8.97 3.01
CA VAL A 100 15.82 -7.82 3.49
C VAL A 100 17.25 -8.23 3.80
N ALA A 101 17.47 -9.36 4.48
CA ALA A 101 18.80 -9.87 4.78
C ALA A 101 19.61 -10.12 3.50
N ARG A 102 18.98 -10.69 2.48
CA ARG A 102 19.62 -10.92 1.17
C ARG A 102 20.00 -9.61 0.48
N ILE A 103 19.13 -8.59 0.51
CA ILE A 103 19.44 -7.28 -0.05
C ILE A 103 20.61 -6.63 0.70
N LYS A 104 20.61 -6.70 2.02
CA LYS A 104 21.72 -6.18 2.84
C LYS A 104 23.04 -6.87 2.52
N ASP A 105 23.03 -8.18 2.34
CA ASP A 105 24.24 -8.96 2.03
C ASP A 105 24.76 -8.72 0.61
N GLN A 106 23.87 -8.65 -0.39
CA GLN A 106 24.23 -8.63 -1.79
C GLN A 106 24.29 -7.24 -2.43
N VAL A 107 23.48 -6.30 -1.95
CA VAL A 107 23.34 -4.97 -2.57
C VAL A 107 24.05 -3.88 -1.79
N PHE A 108 23.93 -3.87 -0.45
CA PHE A 108 24.52 -2.83 0.38
C PHE A 108 26.03 -2.65 0.15
N PRO A 109 26.85 -3.71 0.07
CA PRO A 109 28.28 -3.56 -0.20
C PRO A 109 28.60 -2.87 -1.53
N LEU A 110 27.74 -3.04 -2.55
CA LEU A 110 27.92 -2.41 -3.87
C LEU A 110 27.72 -0.88 -3.80
N HIS A 111 27.04 -0.39 -2.77
CA HIS A 111 26.74 1.02 -2.57
C HIS A 111 27.46 1.63 -1.35
N SER A 112 28.43 0.91 -0.77
CA SER A 112 29.15 1.34 0.45
C SER A 112 28.22 1.60 1.63
N LEU A 113 27.11 0.88 1.72
CA LEU A 113 26.18 0.92 2.84
C LEU A 113 26.56 -0.17 3.87
N GLU A 114 26.45 0.18 5.15
CA GLU A 114 26.65 -0.78 6.24
C GLU A 114 25.39 -1.67 6.42
N SER A 115 25.60 -2.92 6.74
CA SER A 115 24.55 -3.95 6.92
C SER A 115 23.83 -3.82 8.26
#